data_57f3e600a75a9440e61142c43455ea31
#
_entry.id   57f3e600a75a9440e61142c43455ea31
#
_cell.length_a   1.000
_cell.length_b   1.000
_cell.length_c   1.000
_cell.angle_alpha   90.00
_cell.angle_beta   90.00
_cell.angle_gamma   90.00
#
_symmetry.space_group_name_H-M   'P 1'
#
loop_
_entity.id
_entity.type
_entity.pdbx_description
1 polymer ?
#
loop_
_entity_poly.entity_id
_entity_poly.type
_entity_poly.pdbx_seq_one_letter_code
_entity_poly.pdbx_strand_id
1 'polypeptide(L)'
;MPDNITEELVAVLSSKASFEFKPLFEIILLNLRERNAASGGEEMLRLRSYEKLQGLVNQGAVTRTVNGIIKKYKGVASRMAALRAEMKALRADCNQRALAKAAAAR
;
A
#
# COMPACT_ATOMS: atom_id res chain seq x y z
N MET A 1 -0.52 -11.28 -5.95
CA MET A 1 -0.39 -9.87 -6.36
C MET A 1 -0.69 -8.95 -5.21
N PRO A 2 0.07 -7.88 -5.02
CA PRO A 2 -0.30 -6.87 -4.03
C PRO A 2 -1.58 -6.17 -4.44
N ASP A 3 -2.45 -5.87 -3.50
CA ASP A 3 -3.66 -5.13 -3.77
C ASP A 3 -3.39 -3.62 -3.87
N ASN A 4 -4.38 -2.87 -4.34
CA ASN A 4 -4.23 -1.43 -4.53
C ASN A 4 -4.01 -0.70 -3.20
N ILE A 5 -4.60 -1.17 -2.12
CA ILE A 5 -4.44 -0.57 -0.79
C ILE A 5 -3.00 -0.72 -0.32
N THR A 6 -2.43 -1.91 -0.44
CA THR A 6 -1.03 -2.16 -0.06
C THR A 6 -0.08 -1.33 -0.90
N GLU A 7 -0.32 -1.23 -2.20
CA GLU A 7 0.49 -0.38 -3.08
C GLU A 7 0.50 1.09 -2.62
N GLU A 8 -0.68 1.63 -2.29
CA GLU A 8 -0.79 3.01 -1.83
C GLU A 8 -0.12 3.21 -0.47
N LEU A 9 -0.29 2.27 0.45
CA LEU A 9 0.38 2.32 1.76
C LEU A 9 1.89 2.35 1.60
N VAL A 10 2.45 1.47 0.79
CA VAL A 10 3.90 1.42 0.54
C VAL A 10 4.37 2.70 -0.12
N ALA A 11 3.64 3.22 -1.10
CA ALA A 11 4.01 4.44 -1.79
C ALA A 11 4.05 5.65 -0.84
N VAL A 12 3.03 5.83 -0.01
CA VAL A 12 2.95 6.95 0.93
C VAL A 12 3.97 6.80 2.05
N LEU A 13 4.11 5.60 2.61
CA LEU A 13 5.03 5.33 3.72
C LEU A 13 6.50 5.23 3.28
N SER A 14 6.76 5.26 1.99
CA SER A 14 8.13 5.36 1.47
C SER A 14 8.72 6.75 1.66
N SER A 15 7.90 7.75 1.97
CA SER A 15 8.40 9.06 2.37
C SER A 15 9.01 8.97 3.77
N LYS A 16 9.82 9.97 4.14
CA LYS A 16 10.47 10.00 5.45
C LYS A 16 9.55 10.51 6.57
N ALA A 17 8.31 10.82 6.25
CA ALA A 17 7.36 11.37 7.21
C ALA A 17 6.67 10.28 8.04
N SER A 18 6.26 10.66 9.25
CA SER A 18 5.40 9.83 10.09
C SER A 18 3.96 10.28 9.93
N PHE A 19 3.03 9.34 9.99
CA PHE A 19 1.60 9.64 9.81
C PHE A 19 0.78 9.00 10.91
N GLU A 20 -0.24 9.72 11.40
CA GLU A 20 -1.33 9.10 12.12
C GLU A 20 -2.23 8.38 11.12
N PHE A 21 -2.99 7.40 11.59
CA PHE A 21 -3.81 6.59 10.68
C PHE A 21 -4.83 7.43 9.88
N LYS A 22 -5.51 8.35 10.55
CA LYS A 22 -6.57 9.13 9.90
C LYS A 22 -6.07 9.93 8.69
N PRO A 23 -5.03 10.80 8.81
CA PRO A 23 -4.52 11.49 7.64
C PRO A 23 -3.90 10.54 6.61
N LEU A 24 -3.26 9.45 7.04
CA LEU A 24 -2.73 8.44 6.14
C LEU A 24 -3.86 7.83 5.30
N PHE A 25 -4.96 7.45 5.94
CA PHE A 25 -6.11 6.88 5.24
C PHE A 25 -6.73 7.88 4.26
N GLU A 26 -6.82 9.15 4.63
CA GLU A 26 -7.37 10.19 3.74
C GLU A 26 -6.56 10.30 2.44
N ILE A 27 -5.24 10.25 2.54
CA ILE A 27 -4.36 10.27 1.36
C ILE A 27 -4.58 9.03 0.50
N ILE A 28 -4.64 7.87 1.12
CA ILE A 28 -4.84 6.59 0.44
C ILE A 28 -6.19 6.58 -0.28
N LEU A 29 -7.24 7.03 0.40
CA LEU A 29 -8.58 7.09 -0.18
C LEU A 29 -8.65 7.99 -1.40
N LEU A 30 -8.02 9.17 -1.31
CA LEU A 30 -7.95 10.11 -2.43
C LEU A 30 -7.25 9.46 -3.63
N ASN A 31 -6.11 8.82 -3.39
CA ASN A 31 -5.35 8.17 -4.45
C ASN A 31 -6.12 7.01 -5.08
N LEU A 32 -6.82 6.22 -4.27
CA LEU A 32 -7.65 5.12 -4.78
C LEU A 32 -8.80 5.63 -5.64
N ARG A 33 -9.43 6.73 -5.24
CA ARG A 33 -10.51 7.36 -6.02
C ARG A 33 -10.00 7.86 -7.36
N GLU A 34 -8.83 8.48 -7.37
CA GLU A 34 -8.20 8.95 -8.62
C GLU A 34 -7.88 7.81 -9.57
N ARG A 35 -7.56 6.64 -9.05
CA ARG A 35 -7.28 5.43 -9.83
C ARG A 35 -8.54 4.65 -10.19
N ASN A 36 -9.72 5.09 -9.75
CA ASN A 36 -10.96 4.33 -9.84
C ASN A 36 -10.86 2.96 -9.16
N ALA A 37 -10.07 2.87 -8.10
CA ALA A 37 -9.84 1.63 -7.35
C ALA A 37 -10.49 1.64 -5.97
N ALA A 38 -11.30 2.66 -5.65
CA ALA A 38 -12.00 2.79 -4.38
C ALA A 38 -13.36 2.08 -4.47
N SER A 39 -13.36 0.77 -4.36
CA SER A 39 -14.58 -0.02 -4.38
C SER A 39 -14.94 -0.49 -2.97
N GLY A 40 -16.24 -0.65 -2.69
CA GLY A 40 -16.72 -1.24 -1.45
C GLY A 40 -17.06 -0.28 -0.33
N GLY A 41 -17.04 1.01 -0.58
CA GLY A 41 -17.39 2.05 0.39
C GLY A 41 -16.25 2.44 1.33
N GLU A 42 -16.36 3.63 1.91
CA GLU A 42 -15.29 4.23 2.70
C GLU A 42 -14.98 3.44 3.98
N GLU A 43 -16.00 2.96 4.69
CA GLU A 43 -15.79 2.20 5.93
C GLU A 43 -15.05 0.90 5.70
N MET A 44 -15.39 0.18 4.63
CA MET A 44 -14.71 -1.05 4.27
C MET A 44 -13.26 -0.79 3.87
N LEU A 45 -13.03 0.29 3.12
CA LEU A 45 -11.68 0.69 2.74
C LEU A 45 -10.85 1.07 3.96
N ARG A 46 -11.46 1.75 4.93
CA ARG A 46 -10.79 2.11 6.18
C ARG A 46 -10.36 0.86 6.95
N LEU A 47 -11.26 -0.09 7.10
CA LEU A 47 -10.97 -1.34 7.80
C LEU A 47 -9.86 -2.12 7.11
N ARG A 48 -9.94 -2.27 5.80
CA ARG A 48 -8.92 -2.96 5.01
C ARG A 48 -7.57 -2.26 5.08
N SER A 49 -7.57 -0.94 5.01
CA SER A 49 -6.35 -0.14 5.12
C SER A 49 -5.69 -0.34 6.47
N TYR A 50 -6.47 -0.35 7.53
CA TYR A 50 -5.97 -0.60 8.88
C TYR A 50 -5.36 -2.00 9.00
N GLU A 51 -6.05 -3.01 8.51
CA GLU A 51 -5.57 -4.40 8.55
C GLU A 51 -4.26 -4.56 7.77
N LYS A 52 -4.17 -3.99 6.58
CA LYS A 52 -2.95 -4.04 5.76
C LYS A 52 -1.80 -3.30 6.43
N LEU A 53 -2.10 -2.15 7.05
CA LEU A 53 -1.10 -1.39 7.80
C LEU A 53 -0.56 -2.20 8.97
N GLN A 54 -1.42 -2.87 9.73
CA GLN A 54 -1.00 -3.73 10.83
C GLN A 54 -0.14 -4.90 10.33
N GLY A 55 -0.48 -5.44 9.18
CA GLY A 55 0.34 -6.47 8.53
C GLY A 55 1.74 -5.98 8.22
N LEU A 56 1.87 -4.76 7.72
CA LEU A 56 3.17 -4.15 7.44
C LEU A 56 3.96 -3.90 8.72
N VAL A 57 3.31 -3.48 9.80
CA VAL A 57 3.95 -3.34 11.12
C VAL A 57 4.47 -4.69 11.61
N ASN A 58 3.67 -5.73 11.49
CA ASN A 58 4.05 -7.08 11.92
C ASN A 58 5.23 -7.63 11.12
N GLN A 59 5.36 -7.26 9.86
CA GLN A 59 6.49 -7.65 9.00
C GLN A 59 7.76 -6.84 9.27
N GLY A 60 7.67 -5.81 10.09
CA GLY A 60 8.80 -4.91 10.34
C GLY A 60 9.02 -3.87 9.25
N ALA A 61 8.09 -3.75 8.30
CA ALA A 61 8.19 -2.77 7.21
C ALA A 61 7.77 -1.37 7.64
N VAL A 62 6.94 -1.28 8.68
CA VAL A 62 6.45 -0.02 9.24
C VAL A 62 6.69 -0.03 10.74
N THR A 63 7.20 1.07 11.26
CA THR A 63 7.38 1.27 12.71
C THR A 63 6.19 2.05 13.25
N ARG A 64 5.58 1.51 14.29
CA ARG A 64 4.51 2.19 15.02
C ARG A 64 5.08 2.79 16.28
N THR A 65 4.97 4.10 16.42
CA THR A 65 5.38 4.83 17.62
C THR A 65 4.12 5.26 18.36
N VAL A 66 4.06 4.97 19.64
CA VAL A 66 2.93 5.36 20.49
C VAL A 66 3.42 6.39 21.50
N ASN A 67 2.74 7.54 21.54
CA ASN A 67 3.03 8.62 22.50
C ASN A 67 1.71 9.04 23.11
N GLY A 68 1.40 8.48 24.28
CA GLY A 68 0.09 8.67 24.90
C GLY A 68 -1.01 8.02 24.07
N ILE A 69 -1.98 8.80 23.62
CA ILE A 69 -3.07 8.34 22.76
C ILE A 69 -2.73 8.48 21.27
N ILE A 70 -1.60 9.11 20.94
CA ILE A 70 -1.19 9.37 19.57
C ILE A 70 -0.35 8.19 19.07
N LYS A 71 -0.76 7.62 17.94
CA LYS A 71 -0.04 6.54 17.26
C LYS A 71 0.41 7.04 15.89
N LYS A 72 1.70 6.97 15.62
CA LYS A 72 2.26 7.38 14.34
C LYS A 72 2.93 6.21 13.66
N TYR A 73 2.82 6.18 12.35
CA TYR A 73 3.36 5.11 11.50
C TYR A 73 4.40 5.69 10.55
N LYS A 74 5.54 5.05 10.49
CA LYS A 74 6.65 5.47 9.63
C LYS A 74 7.21 4.25 8.91
N GLY A 75 7.41 4.35 7.61
CA GLY A 75 8.02 3.29 6.83
C GLY A 75 9.49 3.11 7.17
N VAL A 76 9.94 1.87 7.23
CA VAL A 76 11.36 1.54 7.36
C VAL A 76 11.96 1.58 5.95
N ALA A 77 12.85 2.53 5.68
CA ALA A 77 13.30 2.84 4.32
C ALA A 77 13.83 1.62 3.57
N SER A 78 14.66 0.78 4.20
CA SER A 78 15.20 -0.42 3.56
C SER A 78 14.11 -1.46 3.23
N ARG A 79 13.15 -1.63 4.12
CA ARG A 79 12.04 -2.56 3.92
C ARG A 79 11.07 -2.04 2.87
N MET A 80 10.80 -0.74 2.87
CA MET A 80 9.93 -0.12 1.87
C MET A 80 10.54 -0.23 0.47
N ALA A 81 11.83 -0.01 0.34
CA ALA A 81 12.54 -0.16 -0.93
C ALA A 81 12.45 -1.60 -1.45
N ALA A 82 12.63 -2.59 -0.57
CA ALA A 82 12.50 -4.00 -0.92
C ALA A 82 11.08 -4.35 -1.37
N LEU A 83 10.06 -3.88 -0.66
CA LEU A 83 8.66 -4.09 -1.01
C LEU A 83 8.29 -3.45 -2.35
N ARG A 84 8.77 -2.24 -2.60
CA ARG A 84 8.53 -1.56 -3.88
C ARG A 84 9.16 -2.31 -5.03
N ALA A 85 10.38 -2.81 -4.88
CA ALA A 85 11.05 -3.60 -5.88
C ALA A 85 10.29 -4.90 -6.17
N GLU A 86 9.82 -5.58 -5.12
CA GLU A 86 9.04 -6.80 -5.22
C GLU A 86 7.71 -6.56 -5.94
N MET A 87 7.00 -5.50 -5.59
CA MET A 87 5.73 -5.12 -6.24
C MET A 87 5.94 -4.79 -7.71
N LYS A 88 7.01 -4.08 -8.02
CA LYS A 88 7.36 -3.73 -9.41
C LYS A 88 7.66 -4.98 -10.23
N ALA A 89 8.39 -5.93 -9.65
CA ALA A 89 8.71 -7.19 -10.31
C ALA A 89 7.45 -8.01 -10.59
N LEU A 90 6.54 -8.10 -9.62
CA LEU A 90 5.28 -8.81 -9.79
C LEU A 90 4.39 -8.15 -10.84
N ARG A 91 4.35 -6.83 -10.87
CA ARG A 91 3.59 -6.09 -11.89
C ARG A 91 4.16 -6.31 -13.29
N ALA A 92 5.49 -6.26 -13.44
CA ALA A 92 6.17 -6.52 -14.71
C ALA A 92 5.89 -7.92 -15.21
N ASP A 93 5.96 -8.93 -14.33
CA ASP A 93 5.66 -10.32 -14.68
C ASP A 93 4.21 -10.47 -15.16
N CYS A 94 3.26 -9.84 -14.47
CA CYS A 94 1.86 -9.84 -14.88
C CYS A 94 1.65 -9.19 -16.24
N ASN A 95 2.32 -8.07 -16.51
CA ASN A 95 2.23 -7.39 -17.79
C ASN A 95 2.79 -8.26 -18.92
N GLN A 96 3.92 -8.93 -18.70
CA GLN A 96 4.51 -9.84 -19.67
C GLN A 96 3.60 -11.01 -19.98
N ARG A 97 2.99 -11.60 -18.97
CA ARG A 97 2.02 -12.70 -19.16
C ARG A 97 0.81 -12.24 -19.96
N ALA A 98 0.29 -11.04 -19.67
CA ALA A 98 -0.84 -10.48 -20.38
C ALA A 98 -0.51 -10.23 -21.86
N LEU A 99 0.68 -9.69 -22.14
CA LEU A 99 1.14 -9.45 -23.49
C LEU A 99 1.35 -10.75 -24.26
N ALA A 100 1.96 -11.76 -23.64
CA ALA A 100 2.16 -13.07 -24.24
C ALA A 100 0.83 -13.74 -24.57
N LYS A 101 -0.14 -13.66 -23.68
CA LYS A 101 -1.47 -14.21 -23.88
C LYS A 101 -2.21 -13.50 -25.00
N ALA A 102 -2.12 -12.18 -25.09
CA ALA A 102 -2.73 -11.40 -26.16
C ALA A 102 -2.11 -11.74 -27.51
N ALA A 103 -0.78 -11.90 -27.57
CA ALA A 103 -0.07 -12.30 -28.78
C ALA A 103 -0.46 -13.72 -29.23
N ALA A 104 -0.62 -14.64 -28.28
CA ALA A 104 -1.02 -16.03 -28.58
C ALA A 104 -2.46 -16.13 -29.06
N ALA A 105 -3.32 -15.18 -28.69
CA ALA A 105 -4.73 -15.17 -29.08
C ALA A 105 -4.97 -14.66 -30.52
N ARG A 106 -3.94 -14.18 -31.19
CA ARG A 106 -4.03 -13.76 -32.59
C ARG A 106 -3.88 -14.96 -33.53
#